data_c57b86e1965be01e6bed3bcacf7aa088
#
_entry.id   c57b86e1965be01e6bed3bcacf7aa088
#
_cell.length_a   1.000
_cell.length_b   1.000
_cell.length_c   1.000
_cell.angle_alpha   90.00
_cell.angle_beta   90.00
_cell.angle_gamma   90.00
#
_symmetry.space_group_name_H-M   'P 1'
#
loop_
_entity.id
_entity.type
_entity.pdbx_description
1 polymer ?
#
loop_
_entity_poly.entity_id
_entity_poly.type
_entity_poly.pdbx_seq_one_letter_code
_entity_poly.pdbx_strand_id
1 'polypeptide(L)' 'PPSVEWIDRTVPFLHRPEPGDDETIAALKQFFFALYTAFRVGVPLLLDV' A
#
# COMPACT_ATOMS: atom_id res chain seq x y z
N PRO A 1 -4.42 -9.65 -12.01
CA PRO A 1 -4.26 -8.67 -10.93
C PRO A 1 -2.85 -8.10 -10.90
N PRO A 2 -2.68 -6.84 -10.46
CA PRO A 2 -1.36 -6.24 -10.41
C PRO A 2 -0.46 -6.95 -9.39
N SER A 3 0.83 -7.02 -9.71
CA SER A 3 1.79 -7.62 -8.80
C SER A 3 2.11 -6.65 -7.66
N VAL A 4 2.63 -7.19 -6.56
CA VAL A 4 3.04 -6.36 -5.43
C VAL A 4 4.16 -5.38 -5.84
N GLU A 5 5.06 -5.84 -6.72
CA GLU A 5 6.13 -4.97 -7.23
C GLU A 5 5.59 -3.79 -8.01
N TRP A 6 4.59 -4.05 -8.85
CA TRP A 6 3.96 -2.98 -9.62
C TRP A 6 3.24 -2.00 -8.70
N ILE A 7 2.54 -2.51 -7.69
CA ILE A 7 1.85 -1.66 -6.71
C ILE A 7 2.87 -0.81 -5.95
N ASP A 8 3.98 -1.40 -5.53
CA ASP A 8 5.02 -0.68 -4.82
C ASP A 8 5.56 0.50 -5.62
N ARG A 9 5.67 0.34 -6.94
CA ARG A 9 6.20 1.40 -7.79
C ARG A 9 5.17 2.47 -8.16
N THR A 10 3.89 2.13 -8.13
CA THR A 10 2.84 3.02 -8.63
C THR A 10 1.94 3.60 -7.55
N VAL A 11 2.16 3.23 -6.29
CA VAL A 11 1.37 3.77 -5.19
C VAL A 11 1.51 5.29 -5.14
N PRO A 12 0.38 6.03 -5.02
CA PRO A 12 0.40 7.48 -5.16
C PRO A 12 0.72 8.25 -3.87
N PHE A 13 1.42 7.64 -2.94
CA PHE A 13 1.82 8.30 -1.69
C PHE A 13 3.12 7.70 -1.19
N LEU A 14 3.79 8.43 -0.28
CA LEU A 14 5.04 7.95 0.30
C LEU A 14 4.76 6.82 1.28
N HIS A 15 5.32 5.66 1.01
CA HIS A 15 5.12 4.49 1.85
C HIS A 15 6.43 3.83 2.30
N ARG A 16 7.56 4.29 1.77
CA ARG A 16 8.85 3.70 2.11
C ARG A 16 9.38 4.29 3.40
N PRO A 17 9.99 3.46 4.26
CA PRO A 17 10.58 3.97 5.50
C PRO A 17 11.69 4.97 5.20
N GLU A 18 11.75 6.04 5.99
CA GLU A 18 12.77 7.07 5.85
C GLU A 18 13.45 7.28 7.20
N PRO A 19 14.74 7.68 7.20
CA PRO A 19 15.47 7.82 8.46
C PRO A 19 14.84 8.80 9.45
N GLY A 20 14.09 9.79 8.96
CA GLY A 20 13.46 10.77 9.82
C GLY A 20 12.09 10.38 10.36
N ASP A 21 11.59 9.21 9.98
CA ASP A 21 10.26 8.79 10.40
C ASP A 21 10.25 8.40 11.89
N ASP A 22 9.28 8.91 12.63
CA ASP A 22 9.08 8.40 13.97
C ASP A 22 8.24 7.11 13.90
N GLU A 23 8.02 6.50 15.05
CA GLU A 23 7.32 5.23 15.15
C GLU A 23 5.91 5.30 14.57
N THR A 24 5.22 6.40 14.83
CA THR A 24 3.86 6.58 14.35
C THR A 24 3.82 6.72 12.83
N ILE A 25 4.72 7.51 12.28
CA ILE A 25 4.78 7.72 10.83
C ILE A 25 5.12 6.41 10.13
N ALA A 26 6.09 5.66 10.67
CA ALA A 26 6.47 4.37 10.09
C ALA A 26 5.29 3.41 10.10
N ALA A 27 4.54 3.36 11.21
CA ALA A 27 3.38 2.49 11.32
C ALA A 27 2.28 2.89 10.34
N LEU A 28 2.05 4.19 10.17
CA LEU A 28 1.04 4.67 9.24
C LEU A 28 1.40 4.35 7.80
N LYS A 29 2.66 4.50 7.43
CA LYS A 29 3.11 4.15 6.08
C LYS A 29 2.87 2.68 5.80
N GLN A 30 3.22 1.82 6.75
CA GLN A 30 2.98 0.38 6.62
C GLN A 30 1.51 0.07 6.49
N PHE A 31 0.69 0.68 7.33
CA PHE A 31 -0.74 0.44 7.36
C PHE A 31 -1.39 0.86 6.04
N PHE A 32 -1.09 2.06 5.59
CA PHE A 32 -1.71 2.56 4.37
C PHE A 32 -1.24 1.81 3.13
N PHE A 33 0.02 1.40 3.11
CA PHE A 33 0.50 0.60 1.98
C PHE A 33 -0.18 -0.77 1.95
N ALA A 34 -0.34 -1.41 3.10
CA ALA A 34 -1.03 -2.69 3.17
C ALA A 34 -2.49 -2.56 2.74
N LEU A 35 -3.14 -1.48 3.18
CA LEU A 35 -4.52 -1.22 2.82
C LEU A 35 -4.67 -0.96 1.33
N TYR A 36 -3.78 -0.15 0.77
CA TYR A 36 -3.79 0.15 -0.66
C TYR A 36 -3.53 -1.12 -1.48
N THR A 37 -2.59 -1.94 -1.04
CA THR A 37 -2.28 -3.20 -1.71
C THR A 37 -3.51 -4.12 -1.71
N ALA A 38 -4.16 -4.26 -0.57
CA ALA A 38 -5.36 -5.08 -0.46
C ALA A 38 -6.46 -4.54 -1.38
N PHE A 39 -6.62 -3.23 -1.43
CA PHE A 39 -7.61 -2.59 -2.30
C PHE A 39 -7.32 -2.91 -3.78
N ARG A 40 -6.08 -2.73 -4.21
CA ARG A 40 -5.72 -2.94 -5.61
C ARG A 40 -5.84 -4.40 -6.04
N VAL A 41 -5.52 -5.32 -5.14
CA VAL A 41 -5.57 -6.74 -5.45
C VAL A 41 -7.00 -7.28 -5.29
N GLY A 42 -7.71 -6.80 -4.28
CA GLY A 42 -9.01 -7.35 -3.93
C GLY A 42 -10.21 -6.73 -4.62
N VAL A 43 -10.07 -5.51 -5.15
CA VAL A 43 -11.21 -4.82 -5.76
C VAL A 43 -11.88 -5.63 -6.88
N PRO A 44 -11.16 -6.25 -7.81
CA PRO A 44 -11.82 -7.04 -8.84
C PRO A 44 -12.67 -8.16 -8.27
N LEU A 45 -12.22 -8.77 -7.17
CA LEU A 45 -12.99 -9.84 -6.53
C LEU A 45 -14.26 -9.30 -5.87
N LEU A 46 -14.16 -8.11 -5.28
CA LEU A 46 -15.31 -7.48 -4.65
C LEU A 46 -16.35 -7.04 -5.67
N LEU A 47 -15.89 -6.59 -6.82
CA LEU A 47 -16.79 -6.13 -7.87
C LEU A 47 -17.45 -7.26 -8.62
N ASP A 48 -16.91 -8.45 -8.52
CA ASP A 48 -17.47 -9.65 -9.16
C ASP A 48 -18.63 -10.26 -8.37
N VAL A 49 -18.88 -9.74 -7.20
CA VAL A 49 -19.93 -10.31 -6.32
C VAL A 49 -21.35 -9.82 -6.63
#